data_bf6af6a8bed0d4e0095454e4a453b725
#
_entry.id   bf6af6a8bed0d4e0095454e4a453b725
#
_cell.length_a   1.000
_cell.length_b   1.000
_cell.length_c   1.000
_cell.angle_alpha   90.00
_cell.angle_beta   90.00
_cell.angle_gamma   90.00
#
_symmetry.space_group_name_H-M   'P 1'
#
loop_
_entity.id
_entity.type
_entity.pdbx_description
1 polymer ?
#
loop_
_entity_poly.entity_id
_entity_poly.type
_entity_poly.pdbx_seq_one_letter_code
_entity_poly.pdbx_strand_id
1 'polypeptide(L)'
;PELSQNDVANWENGDTVTLQYVVNNNEESEITVVGVTGQFKNPINNEIVTNLTTGKVGPIAVPPGEAIKFDQKINVDLIPANYELIPHVFIAQDSLLKVIPCRGQLATIVDAAVSFFDPRLIFLELVLLITFAGLIYVGYEIWGKQYFKGVAPVKAKKVSAAKASSPVASGPSTTSATGYDTNWIPESHLKQKKTKKVN
;
A
#
# COMPACT_ATOMS: atom_id res chain seq x y z
N PRO A 1 -14.90 24.16 13.53
CA PRO A 1 -16.03 24.34 12.61
C PRO A 1 -17.29 23.85 13.32
N GLU A 2 -18.29 24.73 13.45
CA GLU A 2 -19.62 24.34 13.96
C GLU A 2 -20.22 23.43 12.90
N LEU A 3 -20.36 22.14 13.22
CA LEU A 3 -21.08 21.22 12.36
C LEU A 3 -22.56 21.56 12.40
N SER A 4 -23.16 21.76 11.25
CA SER A 4 -24.60 21.92 11.07
C SER A 4 -25.33 20.70 11.62
N GLN A 5 -26.59 20.84 12.00
CA GLN A 5 -27.39 19.77 12.62
C GLN A 5 -27.51 18.48 11.80
N ASN A 6 -27.15 18.52 10.52
CA ASN A 6 -27.24 17.38 9.60
C ASN A 6 -25.85 16.89 9.08
N ASP A 7 -24.76 17.48 9.57
CA ASP A 7 -23.44 17.09 9.09
C ASP A 7 -22.93 15.86 9.83
N VAL A 8 -22.56 14.85 9.06
CA VAL A 8 -21.88 13.67 9.57
C VAL A 8 -20.40 14.00 9.66
N ALA A 9 -19.81 13.84 10.84
CA ALA A 9 -18.37 14.01 11.02
C ALA A 9 -17.64 12.85 10.37
N ASN A 10 -16.61 13.13 9.56
CA ASN A 10 -15.73 12.11 9.00
C ASN A 10 -14.40 12.15 9.75
N TRP A 11 -14.04 11.04 10.38
CA TRP A 11 -12.80 10.88 11.13
C TRP A 11 -12.00 9.69 10.61
N GLU A 12 -10.68 9.84 10.61
CA GLU A 12 -9.80 8.73 10.28
C GLU A 12 -9.48 7.91 11.54
N ASN A 13 -9.41 6.59 11.36
CA ASN A 13 -9.02 5.69 12.44
C ASN A 13 -7.56 5.96 12.87
N GLY A 14 -7.34 6.13 14.16
CA GLY A 14 -6.04 6.52 14.73
C GLY A 14 -5.86 8.03 14.93
N ASP A 15 -6.80 8.86 14.46
CA ASP A 15 -6.73 10.30 14.65
C ASP A 15 -7.13 10.75 16.05
N THR A 16 -6.58 11.90 16.44
CA THR A 16 -6.99 12.61 17.66
C THR A 16 -7.94 13.75 17.29
N VAL A 17 -9.20 13.58 17.64
CA VAL A 17 -10.25 14.56 17.38
C VAL A 17 -10.47 15.43 18.60
N THR A 18 -10.69 16.73 18.40
CA THR A 18 -11.03 17.67 19.47
C THR A 18 -12.53 17.98 19.44
N LEU A 19 -13.21 17.56 20.50
CA LEU A 19 -14.62 17.89 20.73
C LEU A 19 -14.71 19.18 21.53
N GLN A 20 -15.48 20.12 21.05
CA GLN A 20 -15.73 21.39 21.72
C GLN A 20 -17.10 21.37 22.39
N TYR A 21 -17.12 21.66 23.67
CA TYR A 21 -18.34 21.72 24.49
C TYR A 21 -18.66 23.17 24.86
N VAL A 22 -19.95 23.47 24.83
CA VAL A 22 -20.49 24.71 25.35
C VAL A 22 -21.51 24.35 26.43
N VAL A 23 -21.23 24.70 27.66
CA VAL A 23 -22.13 24.49 28.79
C VAL A 23 -22.69 25.84 29.21
N ASN A 24 -24.03 25.95 29.15
CA ASN A 24 -24.75 27.13 29.60
C ASN A 24 -25.51 26.80 30.89
N ASN A 25 -25.26 27.53 31.94
CA ASN A 25 -25.93 27.36 33.23
C ASN A 25 -27.24 28.18 33.25
N ASN A 26 -28.35 27.50 33.04
CA ASN A 26 -29.67 28.11 33.14
C ASN A 26 -30.32 27.92 34.51
N GLU A 27 -29.58 27.35 35.48
CA GLU A 27 -30.05 27.18 36.86
C GLU A 27 -29.82 28.44 37.68
N GLU A 28 -30.53 28.54 38.83
CA GLU A 28 -30.37 29.65 39.76
C GLU A 28 -29.12 29.51 40.64
N SER A 29 -28.52 28.32 40.68
CA SER A 29 -27.33 28.01 41.49
C SER A 29 -26.11 27.80 40.60
N GLU A 30 -24.93 28.02 41.22
CA GLU A 30 -23.65 27.72 40.58
C GLU A 30 -23.53 26.22 40.33
N ILE A 31 -23.07 25.84 39.14
CA ILE A 31 -22.73 24.47 38.79
C ILE A 31 -21.23 24.35 38.58
N THR A 32 -20.66 23.20 38.88
CA THR A 32 -19.25 22.92 38.66
C THR A 32 -19.11 21.79 37.66
N VAL A 33 -18.46 22.04 36.52
CA VAL A 33 -18.11 20.99 35.53
C VAL A 33 -16.89 20.25 36.05
N VAL A 34 -17.00 18.94 36.23
CA VAL A 34 -15.96 18.08 36.79
C VAL A 34 -15.23 17.28 35.74
N GLY A 35 -15.95 16.84 34.70
CA GLY A 35 -15.37 16.01 33.66
C GLY A 35 -16.35 15.72 32.56
N VAL A 36 -15.85 15.03 31.56
CA VAL A 36 -16.62 14.58 30.40
C VAL A 36 -16.29 13.14 30.07
N THR A 37 -17.27 12.44 29.55
CA THR A 37 -17.16 11.09 29.01
C THR A 37 -18.09 11.00 27.80
N GLY A 38 -18.30 9.82 27.29
CA GLY A 38 -19.25 9.55 26.21
C GLY A 38 -19.28 8.11 25.82
N GLN A 39 -20.10 7.81 24.85
CA GLN A 39 -20.21 6.49 24.30
C GLN A 39 -20.44 6.54 22.81
N PHE A 40 -19.84 5.59 22.11
CA PHE A 40 -20.16 5.31 20.72
C PHE A 40 -21.22 4.24 20.64
N LYS A 41 -22.26 4.51 19.91
CA LYS A 41 -23.35 3.55 19.64
C LYS A 41 -23.42 3.25 18.15
N ASN A 42 -23.91 2.06 17.87
CA ASN A 42 -24.33 1.71 16.51
C ASN A 42 -25.68 2.39 16.22
N PRO A 43 -25.79 3.25 15.18
CA PRO A 43 -27.00 3.98 14.89
C PRO A 43 -28.19 3.09 14.46
N ILE A 44 -27.96 1.84 14.07
CA ILE A 44 -28.99 0.92 13.58
C ILE A 44 -29.70 0.19 14.75
N ASN A 45 -28.92 -0.36 15.68
CA ASN A 45 -29.43 -1.19 16.77
C ASN A 45 -29.32 -0.54 18.15
N ASN A 46 -28.77 0.69 18.24
CA ASN A 46 -28.53 1.44 19.48
C ASN A 46 -27.60 0.71 20.48
N GLU A 47 -26.85 -0.28 20.02
CA GLU A 47 -25.92 -1.01 20.87
C GLU A 47 -24.68 -0.15 21.15
N ILE A 48 -24.22 -0.17 22.43
CA ILE A 48 -23.01 0.52 22.83
C ILE A 48 -21.81 -0.29 22.34
N VAL A 49 -21.00 0.34 21.47
CA VAL A 49 -19.80 -0.27 20.91
C VAL A 49 -18.62 -0.08 21.84
N THR A 50 -18.43 1.16 22.31
CA THR A 50 -17.36 1.48 23.25
C THR A 50 -17.67 2.76 24.01
N ASN A 51 -17.02 2.91 25.19
CA ASN A 51 -17.10 4.10 25.99
C ASN A 51 -15.84 4.95 25.79
N LEU A 52 -16.01 6.28 25.76
CA LEU A 52 -14.90 7.20 25.80
C LEU A 52 -14.20 7.19 27.16
N THR A 53 -12.89 7.31 27.15
CA THR A 53 -12.13 7.54 28.36
C THR A 53 -12.57 8.85 29.01
N THR A 54 -12.85 8.82 30.31
CA THR A 54 -13.27 10.01 31.05
C THR A 54 -12.15 11.06 31.03
N GLY A 55 -12.43 12.19 30.41
CA GLY A 55 -11.56 13.37 30.43
C GLY A 55 -11.81 14.20 31.67
N LYS A 56 -10.76 14.44 32.46
CA LYS A 56 -10.82 15.45 33.53
C LYS A 56 -10.70 16.82 32.89
N VAL A 57 -11.76 17.59 32.96
CA VAL A 57 -11.74 18.99 32.52
C VAL A 57 -11.26 19.93 33.66
N GLY A 58 -11.20 19.41 34.88
CA GLY A 58 -10.93 20.14 36.13
C GLY A 58 -12.22 20.76 36.67
N PRO A 59 -12.29 21.12 37.94
CA PRO A 59 -13.45 21.80 38.48
C PRO A 59 -13.55 23.22 37.90
N ILE A 60 -14.49 23.42 36.95
CA ILE A 60 -14.79 24.73 36.38
C ILE A 60 -16.14 25.18 36.92
N ALA A 61 -16.13 26.20 37.77
CA ALA A 61 -17.35 26.80 38.27
C ALA A 61 -18.02 27.66 37.20
N VAL A 62 -19.32 27.49 37.04
CA VAL A 62 -20.15 28.22 36.10
C VAL A 62 -21.27 28.92 36.85
N PRO A 63 -21.19 30.25 37.02
CA PRO A 63 -22.23 31.04 37.69
C PRO A 63 -23.57 30.93 36.97
N PRO A 64 -24.67 31.25 37.63
CA PRO A 64 -26.01 31.33 37.01
C PRO A 64 -26.00 32.28 35.84
N GLY A 65 -26.60 31.83 34.71
CA GLY A 65 -26.74 32.59 33.49
C GLY A 65 -25.49 32.74 32.64
N GLU A 66 -24.37 32.14 33.05
CA GLU A 66 -23.12 32.15 32.27
C GLU A 66 -22.92 30.88 31.44
N ALA A 67 -22.11 31.03 30.37
CA ALA A 67 -21.71 29.94 29.51
C ALA A 67 -20.18 29.79 29.48
N ILE A 68 -19.73 28.55 29.55
CA ILE A 68 -18.31 28.22 29.40
C ILE A 68 -18.07 27.34 28.16
N LYS A 69 -16.86 27.46 27.65
CA LYS A 69 -16.38 26.59 26.55
C LYS A 69 -15.15 25.83 26.99
N PHE A 70 -15.09 24.56 26.67
CA PHE A 70 -13.92 23.76 26.90
C PHE A 70 -13.79 22.66 25.85
N ASP A 71 -12.60 22.13 25.70
CA ASP A 71 -12.26 21.16 24.66
C ASP A 71 -11.86 19.84 25.31
N GLN A 72 -12.26 18.74 24.69
CA GLN A 72 -11.82 17.38 24.99
C GLN A 72 -11.16 16.77 23.77
N LYS A 73 -9.96 16.24 23.96
CA LYS A 73 -9.29 15.44 22.92
C LYS A 73 -9.65 13.97 23.12
N ILE A 74 -10.12 13.34 22.07
CA ILE A 74 -10.41 11.91 22.03
C ILE A 74 -9.58 11.24 20.95
N ASN A 75 -9.11 10.04 21.23
CA ASN A 75 -8.45 9.22 20.23
C ASN A 75 -9.49 8.30 19.60
N VAL A 76 -9.54 8.29 18.28
CA VAL A 76 -10.49 7.47 17.53
C VAL A 76 -9.80 6.18 17.13
N ASP A 77 -10.04 5.12 17.89
CA ASP A 77 -9.52 3.77 17.63
C ASP A 77 -10.70 2.80 17.54
N LEU A 78 -11.37 2.80 16.40
CA LEU A 78 -12.60 2.05 16.16
C LEU A 78 -12.56 1.40 14.78
N ILE A 79 -13.26 0.29 14.65
CA ILE A 79 -13.45 -0.36 13.33
C ILE A 79 -14.19 0.62 12.40
N PRO A 80 -13.75 0.77 11.12
CA PRO A 80 -14.41 1.64 10.17
C PRO A 80 -15.89 1.32 10.02
N ALA A 81 -16.74 2.26 10.41
CA ALA A 81 -18.21 2.16 10.33
C ALA A 81 -18.85 3.50 10.69
N ASN A 82 -20.17 3.54 10.62
CA ASN A 82 -20.97 4.68 11.09
C ASN A 82 -21.32 4.50 12.56
N TYR A 83 -21.08 5.53 13.36
CA TYR A 83 -21.36 5.56 14.78
C TYR A 83 -22.13 6.81 15.17
N GLU A 84 -22.88 6.70 16.26
CA GLU A 84 -23.46 7.84 16.97
C GLU A 84 -22.64 8.06 18.23
N LEU A 85 -21.97 9.22 18.33
CA LEU A 85 -21.27 9.66 19.54
C LEU A 85 -22.24 10.42 20.42
N ILE A 86 -22.44 9.91 21.64
CA ILE A 86 -23.26 10.58 22.67
C ILE A 86 -22.33 10.98 23.81
N PRO A 87 -21.91 12.25 23.88
CA PRO A 87 -21.10 12.74 24.98
C PRO A 87 -21.94 12.92 26.25
N HIS A 88 -21.27 12.83 27.41
CA HIS A 88 -21.87 13.04 28.73
C HIS A 88 -20.99 13.98 29.51
N VAL A 89 -21.58 14.98 30.16
CA VAL A 89 -20.88 15.92 31.03
C VAL A 89 -21.22 15.65 32.49
N PHE A 90 -20.19 15.54 33.33
CA PHE A 90 -20.35 15.42 34.76
C PHE A 90 -20.37 16.82 35.39
N ILE A 91 -21.46 17.13 36.06
CA ILE A 91 -21.61 18.37 36.79
C ILE A 91 -21.83 18.07 38.28
N ALA A 92 -21.26 18.89 39.13
CA ALA A 92 -21.55 18.90 40.56
C ALA A 92 -22.42 20.14 40.86
N GLN A 93 -23.53 19.94 41.53
CA GLN A 93 -24.44 20.96 42.02
C GLN A 93 -24.89 20.57 43.43
N ASP A 94 -24.80 21.46 44.38
CA ASP A 94 -25.19 21.23 45.79
C ASP A 94 -24.62 19.92 46.38
N SER A 95 -23.36 19.63 46.11
CA SER A 95 -22.66 18.40 46.51
C SER A 95 -23.19 17.11 45.85
N LEU A 96 -24.09 17.21 44.89
CA LEU A 96 -24.61 16.08 44.12
C LEU A 96 -23.92 16.06 42.74
N LEU A 97 -23.44 14.87 42.36
CA LEU A 97 -22.90 14.62 41.01
C LEU A 97 -24.03 14.23 40.08
N LYS A 98 -24.23 15.00 39.04
CA LYS A 98 -25.20 14.73 37.95
C LYS A 98 -24.47 14.45 36.67
N VAL A 99 -25.04 13.52 35.84
CA VAL A 99 -24.54 13.21 34.50
C VAL A 99 -25.55 13.71 33.50
N ILE A 100 -25.11 14.63 32.64
CA ILE A 100 -25.97 15.22 31.62
C ILE A 100 -25.55 14.65 30.25
N PRO A 101 -26.44 13.90 29.57
CA PRO A 101 -26.20 13.49 28.19
C PRO A 101 -26.27 14.71 27.29
N CYS A 102 -25.28 14.86 26.43
CA CYS A 102 -25.27 15.85 25.37
C CYS A 102 -25.97 15.28 24.12
N ARG A 103 -26.19 16.15 23.16
CA ARG A 103 -26.76 15.76 21.87
C ARG A 103 -25.85 14.76 21.16
N GLY A 104 -26.41 13.64 20.68
CA GLY A 104 -25.71 12.67 19.84
C GLY A 104 -25.32 13.28 18.50
N GLN A 105 -24.15 12.91 18.01
CA GLN A 105 -23.63 13.29 16.70
C GLN A 105 -23.25 12.04 15.90
N LEU A 106 -23.65 12.00 14.64
CA LEU A 106 -23.23 10.94 13.74
C LEU A 106 -21.80 11.18 13.29
N ALA A 107 -21.00 10.12 13.34
CA ALA A 107 -19.63 10.11 12.89
C ALA A 107 -19.38 8.88 12.02
N THR A 108 -18.78 9.09 10.86
CA THR A 108 -18.27 8.02 10.01
C THR A 108 -16.77 7.89 10.25
N ILE A 109 -16.36 6.70 10.66
CA ILE A 109 -14.94 6.38 10.84
C ILE A 109 -14.48 5.61 9.62
N VAL A 110 -13.39 6.08 9.01
CA VAL A 110 -12.75 5.49 7.85
C VAL A 110 -11.33 5.08 8.19
N ASP A 111 -10.80 4.09 7.47
CA ASP A 111 -9.38 3.77 7.61
C ASP A 111 -8.51 4.95 7.14
N ALA A 112 -7.40 5.17 7.83
CA ALA A 112 -6.44 6.17 7.42
C ALA A 112 -5.94 5.88 5.99
N ALA A 113 -5.92 6.93 5.16
CA ALA A 113 -5.47 6.79 3.78
C ALA A 113 -4.01 6.35 3.74
N VAL A 114 -3.76 5.18 3.17
CA VAL A 114 -2.40 4.65 3.03
C VAL A 114 -1.69 5.44 1.94
N SER A 115 -0.67 6.19 2.32
CA SER A 115 0.18 6.90 1.36
C SER A 115 1.09 5.92 0.64
N PHE A 116 1.21 6.04 -0.69
CA PHE A 116 2.20 5.28 -1.48
C PHE A 116 3.65 5.54 -1.06
N PHE A 117 3.90 6.65 -0.37
CA PHE A 117 5.21 7.02 0.18
C PHE A 117 5.40 6.59 1.64
N ASP A 118 4.51 5.75 2.18
CA ASP A 118 4.71 5.17 3.51
C ASP A 118 6.00 4.34 3.51
N PRO A 119 6.99 4.64 4.39
CA PRO A 119 8.25 3.91 4.43
C PRO A 119 8.09 2.41 4.68
N ARG A 120 6.99 2.00 5.33
CA ARG A 120 6.67 0.59 5.56
C ARG A 120 6.27 -0.11 4.25
N LEU A 121 5.46 0.57 3.41
CA LEU A 121 5.07 0.04 2.10
C LEU A 121 6.27 -0.02 1.16
N ILE A 122 7.08 1.04 1.10
CA ILE A 122 8.29 1.07 0.26
C ILE A 122 9.24 -0.06 0.65
N PHE A 123 9.43 -0.30 1.96
CA PHE A 123 10.27 -1.40 2.43
C PHE A 123 9.70 -2.76 2.01
N LEU A 124 8.39 -2.98 2.15
CA LEU A 124 7.73 -4.22 1.74
C LEU A 124 7.87 -4.44 0.22
N GLU A 125 7.65 -3.39 -0.58
CA GLU A 125 7.78 -3.44 -2.03
C GLU A 125 9.22 -3.76 -2.46
N LEU A 126 10.22 -3.15 -1.79
CA LEU A 126 11.64 -3.42 -2.04
C LEU A 126 12.00 -4.88 -1.75
N VAL A 127 11.54 -5.43 -0.62
CA VAL A 127 11.74 -6.84 -0.27
C VAL A 127 11.09 -7.75 -1.30
N LEU A 128 9.86 -7.42 -1.74
CA LEU A 128 9.15 -8.18 -2.77
C LEU A 128 9.92 -8.16 -4.10
N LEU A 129 10.44 -6.99 -4.50
CA LEU A 129 11.19 -6.81 -5.73
C LEU A 129 12.50 -7.62 -5.72
N ILE A 130 13.24 -7.59 -4.61
CA ILE A 130 14.48 -8.39 -4.43
C ILE A 130 14.16 -9.87 -4.52
N THR A 131 13.08 -10.32 -3.86
CA THR A 131 12.65 -11.72 -3.88
C THR A 131 12.29 -12.16 -5.31
N PHE A 132 11.56 -11.30 -6.03
CA PHE A 132 11.15 -11.57 -7.42
C PHE A 132 12.36 -11.64 -8.37
N ALA A 133 13.31 -10.69 -8.21
CA ALA A 133 14.56 -10.70 -8.96
C ALA A 133 15.38 -11.97 -8.69
N GLY A 134 15.44 -12.42 -7.43
CA GLY A 134 16.09 -13.68 -7.04
C GLY A 134 15.44 -14.90 -7.69
N LEU A 135 14.10 -14.96 -7.73
CA LEU A 135 13.37 -16.04 -8.40
C LEU A 135 13.63 -16.06 -9.91
N ILE A 136 13.63 -14.88 -10.54
CA ILE A 136 13.95 -14.75 -11.97
C ILE A 136 15.39 -15.23 -12.24
N TYR A 137 16.34 -14.83 -11.38
CA TYR A 137 17.72 -15.25 -11.50
C TYR A 137 17.88 -16.77 -11.40
N VAL A 138 17.24 -17.40 -10.39
CA VAL A 138 17.26 -18.85 -10.20
C VAL A 138 16.58 -19.56 -11.41
N GLY A 139 15.45 -19.06 -11.86
CA GLY A 139 14.76 -19.58 -13.05
C GLY A 139 15.63 -19.50 -14.30
N TYR A 140 16.35 -18.39 -14.48
CA TYR A 140 17.31 -18.23 -15.57
C TYR A 140 18.49 -19.21 -15.46
N GLU A 141 19.02 -19.43 -14.24
CA GLU A 141 20.10 -20.40 -14.02
C GLU A 141 19.68 -21.84 -14.35
N ILE A 142 18.48 -22.24 -13.93
CA ILE A 142 18.00 -23.62 -14.06
C ILE A 142 17.52 -23.91 -15.50
N TRP A 143 16.71 -23.01 -16.06
CA TRP A 143 16.07 -23.24 -17.35
C TRP A 143 16.59 -22.32 -18.46
N GLY A 144 16.81 -21.05 -18.18
CA GLY A 144 17.20 -20.06 -19.18
C GLY A 144 18.51 -20.39 -19.88
N LYS A 145 19.52 -20.85 -19.15
CA LYS A 145 20.82 -21.23 -19.74
C LYS A 145 20.71 -22.37 -20.75
N GLN A 146 19.73 -23.27 -20.59
CA GLN A 146 19.53 -24.38 -21.54
C GLN A 146 18.87 -23.90 -22.84
N TYR A 147 17.93 -22.95 -22.74
CA TYR A 147 17.22 -22.41 -23.91
C TYR A 147 18.05 -21.38 -24.68
N PHE A 148 18.79 -20.52 -24.00
CA PHE A 148 19.56 -19.45 -24.64
C PHE A 148 20.96 -19.86 -25.14
N LYS A 149 21.50 -21.01 -24.73
CA LYS A 149 22.78 -21.52 -25.27
C LYS A 149 22.72 -21.85 -26.75
N GLY A 150 21.53 -22.03 -27.33
CA GLY A 150 21.32 -22.27 -28.76
C GLY A 150 21.22 -21.02 -29.62
N VAL A 151 21.15 -19.82 -29.06
CA VAL A 151 20.87 -18.56 -29.78
C VAL A 151 22.04 -17.56 -29.75
N ALA A 152 23.20 -17.97 -29.21
CA ALA A 152 24.37 -17.12 -29.26
C ALA A 152 24.83 -16.97 -30.72
N PRO A 153 24.83 -15.74 -31.33
CA PRO A 153 25.39 -15.56 -32.67
C PRO A 153 26.87 -15.94 -32.61
N VAL A 154 27.24 -16.92 -33.43
CA VAL A 154 28.64 -17.30 -33.64
C VAL A 154 29.37 -16.02 -34.07
N LYS A 155 30.11 -15.39 -33.18
CA LYS A 155 31.03 -14.30 -33.55
C LYS A 155 32.01 -14.87 -34.54
N ALA A 156 31.88 -14.49 -35.83
CA ALA A 156 32.84 -14.82 -36.87
C ALA A 156 34.25 -14.41 -36.39
N LYS A 157 35.08 -15.37 -36.12
CA LYS A 157 36.49 -15.17 -35.79
C LYS A 157 37.14 -14.55 -37.05
N LYS A 158 37.49 -13.26 -36.98
CA LYS A 158 38.33 -12.63 -38.01
C LYS A 158 39.61 -13.40 -38.08
N VAL A 159 39.78 -14.12 -39.17
CA VAL A 159 41.06 -14.77 -39.50
C VAL A 159 42.02 -13.65 -39.91
N SER A 160 42.98 -13.40 -39.05
CA SER A 160 44.13 -12.56 -39.37
C SER A 160 44.91 -13.25 -40.50
N ALA A 161 45.06 -12.55 -41.63
CA ALA A 161 45.92 -12.95 -42.69
C ALA A 161 47.38 -12.98 -42.23
N ALA A 162 47.98 -14.15 -42.14
CA ALA A 162 49.41 -14.34 -42.05
C ALA A 162 49.88 -15.10 -43.30
N LYS A 163 50.88 -14.54 -43.92
CA LYS A 163 51.56 -14.66 -45.16
C LYS A 163 52.20 -16.03 -45.41
N ALA A 164 51.95 -16.53 -46.59
CA ALA A 164 52.79 -17.37 -47.49
C ALA A 164 53.77 -18.38 -46.97
N SER A 165 53.60 -19.64 -47.35
CA SER A 165 54.58 -20.40 -48.15
C SER A 165 53.94 -21.72 -48.60
N SER A 166 54.03 -21.96 -49.92
CA SER A 166 53.66 -23.20 -50.64
C SER A 166 54.75 -24.29 -50.44
N PRO A 167 54.61 -25.55 -50.95
CA PRO A 167 53.61 -26.15 -51.76
C PRO A 167 53.27 -27.62 -51.38
N VAL A 168 52.39 -28.24 -52.18
CA VAL A 168 52.29 -29.64 -52.62
C VAL A 168 51.09 -30.45 -52.13
N ALA A 169 50.25 -30.64 -53.07
CA ALA A 169 49.55 -31.85 -53.59
C ALA A 169 48.34 -32.41 -52.85
N SER A 170 47.33 -32.47 -53.65
CA SER A 170 46.32 -33.50 -53.89
C SER A 170 45.08 -33.58 -52.98
N GLY A 171 43.97 -33.28 -53.61
CA GLY A 171 42.62 -33.73 -53.25
C GLY A 171 41.55 -32.61 -53.29
N PRO A 172 40.57 -32.66 -54.17
CA PRO A 172 39.53 -31.62 -54.24
C PRO A 172 38.52 -31.81 -53.14
N SER A 173 38.58 -30.97 -52.14
CA SER A 173 37.46 -30.81 -51.23
C SER A 173 36.58 -29.64 -51.68
N THR A 174 35.45 -29.94 -52.25
CA THR A 174 34.40 -29.00 -52.59
C THR A 174 33.70 -28.52 -51.33
N THR A 175 34.12 -27.38 -50.81
CA THR A 175 33.38 -26.64 -49.79
C THR A 175 32.20 -25.94 -50.44
N SER A 176 31.01 -26.49 -50.25
CA SER A 176 29.77 -25.76 -50.56
C SER A 176 29.55 -24.65 -49.49
N ALA A 177 29.10 -23.49 -49.93
CA ALA A 177 28.96 -22.24 -49.17
C ALA A 177 27.91 -22.27 -48.05
N THR A 178 27.50 -23.42 -47.56
CA THR A 178 26.44 -23.58 -46.55
C THR A 178 26.87 -24.31 -45.27
N GLY A 179 28.16 -24.57 -45.10
CA GLY A 179 28.69 -25.03 -43.81
C GLY A 179 28.21 -26.40 -43.30
N TYR A 180 27.59 -27.21 -44.14
CA TYR A 180 27.22 -28.57 -43.79
C TYR A 180 28.29 -29.56 -44.26
N ASP A 181 28.68 -30.43 -43.38
CA ASP A 181 29.58 -31.56 -43.72
C ASP A 181 28.79 -32.59 -44.52
N THR A 182 29.14 -32.73 -45.79
CA THR A 182 28.47 -33.65 -46.74
C THR A 182 29.18 -35.01 -46.87
N ASN A 183 30.24 -35.30 -46.08
CA ASN A 183 31.01 -36.52 -46.14
C ASN A 183 30.26 -37.80 -45.79
N TRP A 184 29.09 -37.68 -45.20
CA TRP A 184 28.23 -38.81 -44.85
C TRP A 184 27.20 -39.18 -45.93
N ILE A 185 27.06 -38.34 -47.00
CA ILE A 185 26.08 -38.56 -48.08
C ILE A 185 26.71 -39.49 -49.14
N PRO A 186 26.08 -40.62 -49.42
CA PRO A 186 26.54 -41.50 -50.51
C PRO A 186 26.56 -40.74 -51.84
N GLU A 187 27.57 -40.93 -52.67
CA GLU A 187 27.85 -40.21 -53.91
C GLU A 187 26.69 -40.29 -54.94
N SER A 188 25.83 -41.31 -54.85
CA SER A 188 24.65 -41.49 -55.68
C SER A 188 23.59 -40.38 -55.56
N HIS A 189 23.64 -39.59 -54.49
CA HIS A 189 22.69 -38.53 -54.21
C HIS A 189 23.22 -37.10 -54.52
N LEU A 190 24.48 -36.95 -54.89
CA LEU A 190 25.05 -35.68 -55.30
C LEU A 190 24.66 -35.38 -56.77
N LYS A 191 23.79 -34.38 -57.00
CA LYS A 191 23.38 -33.96 -58.34
C LYS A 191 24.60 -33.47 -59.15
N GLN A 192 24.95 -34.17 -60.22
CA GLN A 192 25.97 -33.73 -61.18
C GLN A 192 25.57 -32.42 -61.86
N LYS A 193 26.38 -31.41 -61.66
CA LYS A 193 26.24 -30.11 -62.34
C LYS A 193 26.60 -30.28 -63.82
N LYS A 194 25.59 -30.25 -64.71
CA LYS A 194 25.84 -30.23 -66.17
C LYS A 194 26.60 -28.99 -66.57
N THR A 195 27.83 -29.16 -67.05
CA THR A 195 28.63 -28.09 -67.66
C THR A 195 28.03 -27.77 -69.04
N LYS A 196 27.53 -26.53 -69.21
CA LYS A 196 27.12 -25.99 -70.49
C LYS A 196 28.38 -25.61 -71.27
N LYS A 197 28.66 -26.36 -72.38
CA LYS A 197 29.64 -25.99 -73.39
C LYS A 197 29.11 -24.75 -74.10
N VAL A 198 29.90 -23.68 -74.09
CA VAL A 198 29.70 -22.51 -74.99
C VAL A 198 30.56 -22.72 -76.20
N ASN A 199 29.85 -22.78 -77.38
CA ASN A 199 30.47 -22.63 -78.69
C ASN A 199 30.58 -21.16 -79.02
#